data_2ccdb017402ed9219cbdc1b12b6ece5e
#
_entry.id   2ccdb017402ed9219cbdc1b12b6ece5e
#
_cell.length_a   1.000
_cell.length_b   1.000
_cell.length_c   1.000
_cell.angle_alpha   90.00
_cell.angle_beta   90.00
_cell.angle_gamma   90.00
#
_symmetry.space_group_name_H-M   'P 1'
#
loop_
_entity.id
_entity.type
_entity.pdbx_description
1 polymer ?
#
loop_
_entity_poly.entity_id
_entity_poly.type
_entity_poly.pdbx_seq_one_letter_code
_entity_poly.pdbx_strand_id
1 'polypeptide(L)'
;MKIALLGYGRMGQAIEKIAIDRGHTIVAKIDKDNPDEAYEADVAINFSVPMAAYENITSAIDKKIPVVCGTTGWLDRLDEVETLCKQNEGAFLYASNFSLGVNLFFELNVKLADMMQKQPLYTASIEEIHHTQKLDKPNGTAITLAEGIPSAGNVWHLVEDNGEGVPITSIRKDEVPGTHTVTHRSEIDEISITHTAHNRTGFALGAIIAAEWIQNKKGIFSMRDVLQL
;
A
#
# COMPACT_ATOMS: atom_id res chain seq x y z
N MET A 1 -0.06 -22.72 3.63
CA MET A 1 -0.73 -22.52 2.33
C MET A 1 0.26 -22.55 1.19
N LYS A 2 -0.21 -22.87 -0.02
CA LYS A 2 0.53 -22.81 -1.27
C LYS A 2 0.38 -21.41 -1.88
N ILE A 3 1.47 -20.73 -2.18
CA ILE A 3 1.48 -19.38 -2.70
C ILE A 3 2.08 -19.35 -4.10
N ALA A 4 1.41 -18.72 -5.05
CA ALA A 4 1.97 -18.34 -6.33
C ALA A 4 2.43 -16.87 -6.27
N LEU A 5 3.68 -16.58 -6.63
CA LEU A 5 4.22 -15.24 -6.75
C LEU A 5 4.14 -14.80 -8.21
N LEU A 6 3.36 -13.75 -8.47
CA LEU A 6 3.21 -13.13 -9.79
C LEU A 6 4.05 -11.84 -9.81
N GLY A 7 5.24 -11.95 -10.38
CA GLY A 7 6.35 -11.02 -10.27
C GLY A 7 7.39 -11.50 -9.25
N TYR A 8 8.61 -11.78 -9.71
CA TYR A 8 9.69 -12.29 -8.85
C TYR A 8 10.90 -11.36 -8.79
N GLY A 9 10.62 -10.05 -8.76
CA GLY A 9 11.61 -9.01 -8.49
C GLY A 9 11.96 -8.90 -7.00
N ARG A 10 12.46 -7.74 -6.58
CA ARG A 10 12.88 -7.49 -5.17
C ARG A 10 11.77 -7.79 -4.16
N MET A 11 10.52 -7.42 -4.46
CA MET A 11 9.38 -7.70 -3.57
C MET A 11 9.02 -9.17 -3.54
N GLY A 12 8.95 -9.84 -4.69
CA GLY A 12 8.68 -11.29 -4.75
C GLY A 12 9.68 -12.11 -3.93
N GLN A 13 10.98 -11.78 -4.03
CA GLN A 13 12.04 -12.43 -3.24
C GLN A 13 11.89 -12.15 -1.73
N ALA A 14 11.53 -10.93 -1.34
CA ALA A 14 11.30 -10.60 0.06
C ALA A 14 10.06 -11.32 0.63
N ILE A 15 8.99 -11.41 -0.17
CA ILE A 15 7.76 -12.14 0.17
C ILE A 15 8.04 -13.64 0.32
N GLU A 16 8.79 -14.26 -0.61
CA GLU A 16 9.18 -15.65 -0.51
C GLU A 16 9.87 -15.98 0.81
N LYS A 17 10.87 -15.16 1.18
CA LYS A 17 11.61 -15.38 2.43
C LYS A 17 10.67 -15.41 3.64
N ILE A 18 9.79 -14.41 3.75
CA ILE A 18 8.84 -14.33 4.87
C ILE A 18 7.81 -15.48 4.80
N ALA A 19 7.35 -15.83 3.60
CA ALA A 19 6.42 -16.94 3.41
C ALA A 19 7.01 -18.26 3.95
N ILE A 20 8.26 -18.57 3.60
CA ILE A 20 8.96 -19.76 4.07
C ILE A 20 9.15 -19.72 5.59
N ASP A 21 9.62 -18.60 6.13
CA ASP A 21 9.81 -18.42 7.58
C ASP A 21 8.49 -18.60 8.37
N ARG A 22 7.34 -18.34 7.74
CA ARG A 22 6.00 -18.55 8.32
C ARG A 22 5.38 -19.92 8.00
N GLY A 23 6.14 -20.83 7.38
CA GLY A 23 5.70 -22.20 7.09
C GLY A 23 4.81 -22.32 5.84
N HIS A 24 4.84 -21.36 4.93
CA HIS A 24 4.14 -21.46 3.65
C HIS A 24 5.05 -22.05 2.56
N THR A 25 4.45 -22.53 1.48
CA THR A 25 5.16 -23.11 0.33
C THR A 25 4.96 -22.25 -0.90
N ILE A 26 6.04 -21.82 -1.56
CA ILE A 26 5.98 -21.18 -2.86
C ILE A 26 5.90 -22.26 -3.93
N VAL A 27 4.80 -22.26 -4.69
CA VAL A 27 4.52 -23.28 -5.72
C VAL A 27 4.77 -22.77 -7.13
N ALA A 28 4.80 -21.46 -7.34
CA ALA A 28 5.12 -20.85 -8.62
C ALA A 28 5.78 -19.47 -8.42
N LYS A 29 6.67 -19.11 -9.35
CA LYS A 29 7.35 -17.83 -9.44
C LYS A 29 7.25 -17.34 -10.87
N ILE A 30 6.15 -16.64 -11.16
CA ILE A 30 5.85 -16.15 -12.51
C ILE A 30 6.58 -14.85 -12.75
N ASP A 31 7.31 -14.76 -13.83
CA ASP A 31 8.03 -13.56 -14.27
C ASP A 31 8.01 -13.48 -15.81
N LYS A 32 8.68 -12.50 -16.39
CA LYS A 32 8.77 -12.27 -17.83
C LYS A 32 9.25 -13.49 -18.64
N ASP A 33 10.04 -14.37 -18.04
CA ASP A 33 10.64 -15.54 -18.70
C ASP A 33 9.74 -16.78 -18.68
N ASN A 34 8.65 -16.78 -17.88
CA ASN A 34 7.69 -17.90 -17.75
C ASN A 34 6.24 -17.45 -17.50
N PRO A 35 5.71 -16.47 -18.25
CA PRO A 35 4.41 -15.84 -17.96
C PRO A 35 3.22 -16.83 -18.02
N ASP A 36 3.34 -17.88 -18.79
CA ASP A 36 2.27 -18.87 -19.03
C ASP A 36 2.44 -20.16 -18.21
N GLU A 37 3.34 -20.17 -17.24
CA GLU A 37 3.56 -21.35 -16.38
C GLU A 37 2.27 -21.69 -15.61
N ALA A 38 1.84 -22.93 -15.70
CA ALA A 38 0.67 -23.41 -14.99
C ALA A 38 0.97 -23.62 -13.50
N TYR A 39 0.07 -23.22 -12.63
CA TYR A 39 0.21 -23.38 -11.19
C TYR A 39 -1.13 -23.68 -10.51
N GLU A 40 -1.07 -24.36 -9.37
CA GLU A 40 -2.16 -24.54 -8.42
C GLU A 40 -1.73 -23.96 -7.08
N ALA A 41 -2.46 -22.99 -6.57
CA ALA A 41 -2.14 -22.28 -5.35
C ALA A 41 -3.41 -21.97 -4.52
N ASP A 42 -3.23 -21.79 -3.22
CA ASP A 42 -4.30 -21.35 -2.32
C ASP A 42 -4.50 -19.83 -2.42
N VAL A 43 -3.46 -19.10 -2.86
CA VAL A 43 -3.47 -17.63 -3.06
C VAL A 43 -2.38 -17.24 -4.05
N ALA A 44 -2.64 -16.19 -4.83
CA ALA A 44 -1.67 -15.53 -5.69
C ALA A 44 -1.31 -14.15 -5.12
N ILE A 45 -0.02 -13.82 -5.08
CA ILE A 45 0.47 -12.51 -4.64
C ILE A 45 1.15 -11.82 -5.82
N ASN A 46 0.55 -10.71 -6.30
CA ASN A 46 1.01 -9.97 -7.47
C ASN A 46 1.80 -8.72 -7.07
N PHE A 47 3.12 -8.75 -7.32
CA PHE A 47 4.04 -7.62 -7.28
C PHE A 47 4.90 -7.62 -8.56
N SER A 48 4.23 -7.44 -9.68
CA SER A 48 4.81 -7.43 -11.02
C SER A 48 5.02 -6.01 -11.56
N VAL A 49 5.20 -5.88 -12.87
CA VAL A 49 5.19 -4.59 -13.57
C VAL A 49 3.75 -4.19 -13.93
N PRO A 50 3.44 -2.88 -14.08
CA PRO A 50 2.09 -2.40 -14.39
C PRO A 50 1.46 -3.08 -15.60
N MET A 51 2.23 -3.28 -16.66
CA MET A 51 1.74 -3.89 -17.92
C MET A 51 1.30 -5.35 -17.77
N ALA A 52 1.88 -6.10 -16.83
CA ALA A 52 1.55 -7.51 -16.60
C ALA A 52 0.49 -7.70 -15.49
N ALA A 53 0.23 -6.67 -14.69
CA ALA A 53 -0.61 -6.79 -13.49
C ALA A 53 -2.03 -7.26 -13.82
N TYR A 54 -2.67 -6.66 -14.80
CA TYR A 54 -4.03 -7.00 -15.18
C TYR A 54 -4.18 -8.47 -15.62
N GLU A 55 -3.32 -8.93 -16.51
CA GLU A 55 -3.35 -10.31 -17.02
C GLU A 55 -3.04 -11.32 -15.92
N ASN A 56 -2.05 -11.04 -15.08
CA ASN A 56 -1.73 -11.86 -13.92
C ASN A 56 -2.92 -12.02 -12.97
N ILE A 57 -3.60 -10.91 -12.65
CA ILE A 57 -4.73 -10.88 -11.72
C ILE A 57 -5.92 -11.64 -12.32
N THR A 58 -6.30 -11.33 -13.55
CA THR A 58 -7.46 -11.94 -14.20
C THR A 58 -7.25 -13.44 -14.42
N SER A 59 -6.07 -13.87 -14.85
CA SER A 59 -5.71 -15.29 -14.96
C SER A 59 -5.83 -16.06 -13.63
N ALA A 60 -5.45 -15.45 -12.52
CA ALA A 60 -5.61 -16.07 -11.21
C ALA A 60 -7.08 -16.14 -10.76
N ILE A 61 -7.86 -15.07 -11.00
CA ILE A 61 -9.30 -15.04 -10.70
C ILE A 61 -10.06 -16.10 -11.50
N ASP A 62 -9.74 -16.27 -12.79
CA ASP A 62 -10.36 -17.32 -13.65
C ASP A 62 -10.06 -18.74 -13.13
N LYS A 63 -8.90 -18.93 -12.52
CA LYS A 63 -8.53 -20.19 -11.84
C LYS A 63 -9.17 -20.35 -10.46
N LYS A 64 -10.02 -19.41 -10.03
CA LYS A 64 -10.62 -19.37 -8.67
C LYS A 64 -9.60 -19.21 -7.54
N ILE A 65 -8.45 -18.63 -7.82
CA ILE A 65 -7.39 -18.38 -6.85
C ILE A 65 -7.56 -16.96 -6.31
N PRO A 66 -7.70 -16.76 -4.98
CA PRO A 66 -7.68 -15.44 -4.36
C PRO A 66 -6.42 -14.65 -4.70
N VAL A 67 -6.56 -13.34 -4.94
CA VAL A 67 -5.44 -12.50 -5.37
C VAL A 67 -5.19 -11.35 -4.39
N VAL A 68 -3.93 -11.19 -3.98
CA VAL A 68 -3.42 -10.02 -3.26
C VAL A 68 -2.50 -9.24 -4.20
N CYS A 69 -2.83 -7.98 -4.52
CA CYS A 69 -2.09 -7.18 -5.48
C CYS A 69 -1.52 -5.90 -4.85
N GLY A 70 -0.19 -5.73 -4.98
CA GLY A 70 0.53 -4.52 -4.61
C GLY A 70 1.18 -3.78 -5.78
N THR A 71 0.97 -4.24 -7.00
CA THR A 71 1.43 -3.52 -8.21
C THR A 71 0.60 -2.26 -8.41
N THR A 72 1.25 -1.14 -8.65
CA THR A 72 0.63 0.16 -8.96
C THR A 72 0.72 0.47 -10.46
N GLY A 73 0.02 1.53 -10.95
CA GLY A 73 0.11 2.00 -12.33
C GLY A 73 -0.68 1.18 -13.35
N TRP A 74 -1.73 0.45 -12.91
CA TRP A 74 -2.65 -0.32 -13.77
C TRP A 74 -4.14 -0.07 -13.41
N LEU A 75 -4.41 0.85 -12.51
CA LEU A 75 -5.73 1.06 -11.90
C LEU A 75 -6.79 1.62 -12.84
N ASP A 76 -6.41 2.06 -14.01
CA ASP A 76 -7.31 2.37 -15.13
C ASP A 76 -8.20 1.17 -15.54
N ARG A 77 -7.76 -0.05 -15.22
CA ARG A 77 -8.49 -1.31 -15.45
C ARG A 77 -9.02 -1.96 -14.16
N LEU A 78 -9.03 -1.26 -13.04
CA LEU A 78 -9.48 -1.82 -11.75
C LEU A 78 -10.95 -2.28 -11.81
N ASP A 79 -11.83 -1.47 -12.39
CA ASP A 79 -13.26 -1.78 -12.51
C ASP A 79 -13.52 -3.09 -13.28
N GLU A 80 -12.69 -3.39 -14.29
CA GLU A 80 -12.77 -4.64 -15.05
C GLU A 80 -12.42 -5.84 -14.16
N VAL A 81 -11.35 -5.72 -13.37
CA VAL A 81 -10.91 -6.76 -12.40
C VAL A 81 -11.96 -6.99 -11.33
N GLU A 82 -12.53 -5.93 -10.77
CA GLU A 82 -13.58 -6.05 -9.76
C GLU A 82 -14.83 -6.74 -10.31
N THR A 83 -15.22 -6.38 -11.53
CA THR A 83 -16.36 -7.00 -12.24
C THR A 83 -16.11 -8.49 -12.43
N LEU A 84 -14.94 -8.86 -12.97
CA LEU A 84 -14.55 -10.26 -13.18
C LEU A 84 -14.51 -11.04 -11.86
N CYS A 85 -13.95 -10.44 -10.81
CA CYS A 85 -13.90 -11.05 -9.48
C CYS A 85 -15.29 -11.36 -8.92
N LYS A 86 -16.23 -10.41 -9.05
CA LYS A 86 -17.63 -10.59 -8.64
C LYS A 86 -18.33 -11.69 -9.45
N GLN A 87 -18.15 -11.71 -10.77
CA GLN A 87 -18.74 -12.74 -11.67
C GLN A 87 -18.22 -14.14 -11.35
N ASN A 88 -16.94 -14.25 -11.00
CA ASN A 88 -16.30 -15.51 -10.66
C ASN A 88 -16.51 -15.93 -9.20
N GLU A 89 -17.24 -15.15 -8.39
CA GLU A 89 -17.32 -15.32 -6.92
C GLU A 89 -15.92 -15.45 -6.27
N GLY A 90 -14.95 -14.71 -6.80
CA GLY A 90 -13.55 -14.72 -6.38
C GLY A 90 -13.28 -13.82 -5.18
N ALA A 91 -12.01 -13.72 -4.81
CA ALA A 91 -11.53 -12.78 -3.79
C ALA A 91 -10.35 -11.98 -4.34
N PHE A 92 -10.43 -10.67 -4.25
CA PHE A 92 -9.38 -9.77 -4.70
C PHE A 92 -9.11 -8.70 -3.65
N LEU A 93 -7.83 -8.51 -3.31
CA LEU A 93 -7.36 -7.47 -2.42
C LEU A 93 -6.33 -6.62 -3.12
N TYR A 94 -6.59 -5.32 -3.17
CA TYR A 94 -5.62 -4.34 -3.65
C TYR A 94 -5.20 -3.39 -2.53
N ALA A 95 -3.90 -3.08 -2.49
CA ALA A 95 -3.38 -1.97 -1.71
C ALA A 95 -2.14 -1.38 -2.38
N SER A 96 -2.03 -0.05 -2.37
CA SER A 96 -0.82 0.67 -2.79
C SER A 96 0.31 0.55 -1.76
N ASN A 97 -0.03 0.19 -0.52
CA ASN A 97 0.91 0.01 0.58
C ASN A 97 0.46 -1.12 1.51
N PHE A 98 1.31 -2.13 1.70
CA PHE A 98 1.04 -3.29 2.56
C PHE A 98 1.65 -3.18 3.97
N SER A 99 2.42 -2.14 4.27
CA SER A 99 2.94 -1.97 5.63
C SER A 99 1.80 -1.81 6.64
N LEU A 100 1.74 -2.70 7.64
CA LEU A 100 0.77 -2.61 8.73
C LEU A 100 0.88 -1.27 9.45
N GLY A 101 2.12 -0.85 9.77
CA GLY A 101 2.37 0.41 10.45
C GLY A 101 1.89 1.61 9.64
N VAL A 102 2.09 1.64 8.31
CA VAL A 102 1.62 2.72 7.44
C VAL A 102 0.09 2.76 7.39
N ASN A 103 -0.58 1.61 7.28
CA ASN A 103 -2.05 1.57 7.25
C ASN A 103 -2.66 2.01 8.58
N LEU A 104 -2.10 1.57 9.72
CA LEU A 104 -2.51 2.07 11.05
C LEU A 104 -2.24 3.58 11.19
N PHE A 105 -1.14 4.06 10.63
CA PHE A 105 -0.79 5.48 10.64
C PHE A 105 -1.77 6.32 9.81
N PHE A 106 -2.25 5.83 8.65
CA PHE A 106 -3.32 6.47 7.89
C PHE A 106 -4.60 6.62 8.72
N GLU A 107 -5.03 5.56 9.41
CA GLU A 107 -6.24 5.62 10.25
C GLU A 107 -6.07 6.56 11.44
N LEU A 108 -4.90 6.54 12.07
CA LEU A 108 -4.60 7.46 13.17
C LEU A 108 -4.61 8.91 12.69
N ASN A 109 -4.06 9.18 11.50
CA ASN A 109 -4.07 10.49 10.87
C ASN A 109 -5.50 11.00 10.62
N VAL A 110 -6.37 10.17 10.04
CA VAL A 110 -7.77 10.55 9.80
C VAL A 110 -8.49 10.86 11.12
N LYS A 111 -8.34 10.00 12.14
CA LYS A 111 -8.95 10.23 13.46
C LYS A 111 -8.44 11.50 14.14
N LEU A 112 -7.14 11.77 14.05
CA LEU A 112 -6.55 13.00 14.57
C LEU A 112 -7.06 14.23 13.81
N ALA A 113 -7.07 14.16 12.48
CA ALA A 113 -7.56 15.25 11.63
C ALA A 113 -9.03 15.60 11.89
N ASP A 114 -9.90 14.61 12.12
CA ASP A 114 -11.31 14.81 12.49
C ASP A 114 -11.46 15.55 13.83
N MET A 115 -10.60 15.26 14.81
CA MET A 115 -10.59 15.99 16.08
C MET A 115 -10.07 17.42 15.88
N MET A 116 -9.00 17.60 15.11
CA MET A 116 -8.34 18.88 14.88
C MET A 116 -9.15 19.81 13.98
N GLN A 117 -10.02 19.29 13.10
CA GLN A 117 -10.91 20.10 12.26
C GLN A 117 -11.78 21.08 13.05
N LYS A 118 -12.09 20.76 14.31
CA LYS A 118 -12.87 21.61 15.23
C LYS A 118 -12.01 22.63 15.98
N GLN A 119 -10.71 22.69 15.71
CA GLN A 119 -9.73 23.51 16.42
C GLN A 119 -9.08 24.52 15.44
N PRO A 120 -9.70 25.68 15.18
CA PRO A 120 -9.26 26.58 14.11
C PRO A 120 -7.90 27.25 14.33
N LEU A 121 -7.34 27.14 15.53
CA LEU A 121 -6.01 27.67 15.86
C LEU A 121 -4.87 26.79 15.35
N TYR A 122 -5.17 25.53 14.98
CA TYR A 122 -4.13 24.60 14.53
C TYR A 122 -4.09 24.51 13.01
N THR A 123 -2.88 24.49 12.49
CA THR A 123 -2.60 24.23 11.07
C THR A 123 -1.88 22.90 10.92
N ALA A 124 -2.26 22.15 9.89
CA ALA A 124 -1.63 20.86 9.58
C ALA A 124 -0.44 21.04 8.64
N SER A 125 0.60 20.23 8.81
CA SER A 125 1.72 20.10 7.88
C SER A 125 2.23 18.68 7.86
N ILE A 126 2.89 18.29 6.76
CA ILE A 126 3.47 16.96 6.59
C ILE A 126 4.95 17.10 6.23
N GLU A 127 5.78 16.23 6.84
CA GLU A 127 7.17 16.04 6.44
C GLU A 127 7.37 14.59 6.01
N GLU A 128 8.04 14.36 4.89
CA GLU A 128 8.48 13.04 4.45
C GLU A 128 9.97 13.02 4.18
N ILE A 129 10.66 11.97 4.63
CA ILE A 129 12.10 11.78 4.46
C ILE A 129 12.35 10.42 3.81
N HIS A 130 13.06 10.42 2.68
CA HIS A 130 13.47 9.20 1.97
C HIS A 130 14.91 9.30 1.46
N HIS A 131 15.43 8.14 1.03
CA HIS A 131 16.75 8.06 0.40
C HIS A 131 16.84 8.92 -0.89
N THR A 132 18.04 9.36 -1.24
CA THR A 132 18.31 10.27 -2.38
C THR A 132 17.94 9.70 -3.76
N GLN A 133 17.78 8.37 -3.89
CA GLN A 133 17.38 7.70 -5.14
C GLN A 133 15.87 7.64 -5.34
N LYS A 134 15.05 8.15 -4.40
CA LYS A 134 13.59 8.20 -4.55
C LYS A 134 13.20 9.36 -5.45
N LEU A 135 12.56 9.05 -6.59
CA LEU A 135 12.25 10.02 -7.65
C LEU A 135 10.98 10.82 -7.40
N ASP A 136 9.93 10.15 -6.91
CA ASP A 136 8.63 10.79 -6.65
C ASP A 136 8.72 11.77 -5.47
N LYS A 137 8.20 12.99 -5.67
CA LYS A 137 8.23 14.08 -4.69
C LYS A 137 6.95 14.94 -4.82
N PRO A 138 6.06 14.95 -3.83
CA PRO A 138 6.08 14.10 -2.63
C PRO A 138 5.78 12.65 -2.98
N ASN A 139 6.04 11.74 -2.03
CA ASN A 139 5.71 10.34 -2.24
C ASN A 139 4.22 10.04 -2.03
N GLY A 140 3.74 8.90 -2.57
CA GLY A 140 2.33 8.53 -2.47
C GLY A 140 1.78 8.42 -1.04
N THR A 141 2.60 8.02 -0.06
CA THR A 141 2.20 7.97 1.35
C THR A 141 1.93 9.37 1.91
N ALA A 142 2.76 10.36 1.59
CA ALA A 142 2.56 11.74 2.02
C ALA A 142 1.30 12.34 1.37
N ILE A 143 1.02 12.02 0.10
CA ILE A 143 -0.21 12.43 -0.59
C ILE A 143 -1.43 11.83 0.12
N THR A 144 -1.45 10.52 0.38
CA THR A 144 -2.56 9.86 1.09
C THR A 144 -2.78 10.46 2.50
N LEU A 145 -1.71 10.80 3.21
CA LEU A 145 -1.82 11.49 4.51
C LEU A 145 -2.48 12.87 4.37
N ALA A 146 -2.10 13.65 3.36
CA ALA A 146 -2.68 14.98 3.12
C ALA A 146 -4.16 14.90 2.72
N GLU A 147 -4.50 13.97 1.84
CA GLU A 147 -5.89 13.68 1.44
C GLU A 147 -6.76 13.23 2.62
N GLY A 148 -6.15 12.63 3.66
CA GLY A 148 -6.80 12.26 4.91
C GLY A 148 -7.03 13.42 5.87
N ILE A 149 -6.75 14.69 5.51
CA ILE A 149 -6.94 15.89 6.35
C ILE A 149 -8.05 16.77 5.77
N PRO A 150 -9.33 16.60 6.20
CA PRO A 150 -10.49 17.26 5.58
C PRO A 150 -10.47 18.78 5.66
N SER A 151 -9.85 19.36 6.70
CA SER A 151 -9.79 20.81 6.91
C SER A 151 -9.08 21.58 5.79
N ALA A 152 -8.25 20.89 5.01
CA ALA A 152 -7.53 21.46 3.88
C ALA A 152 -8.23 21.22 2.52
N GLY A 153 -9.47 20.69 2.51
CA GLY A 153 -10.22 20.42 1.28
C GLY A 153 -9.61 19.31 0.43
N ASN A 154 -8.82 18.41 1.03
CA ASN A 154 -8.05 17.36 0.37
C ASN A 154 -7.02 17.90 -0.65
N VAL A 155 -6.62 19.16 -0.52
CA VAL A 155 -5.61 19.82 -1.36
C VAL A 155 -4.28 19.86 -0.61
N TRP A 156 -3.20 19.68 -1.33
CA TRP A 156 -1.84 19.78 -0.79
C TRP A 156 -0.91 20.49 -1.79
N HIS A 157 0.22 20.95 -1.29
CA HIS A 157 1.29 21.53 -2.12
C HIS A 157 2.66 21.21 -1.51
N LEU A 158 3.70 21.18 -2.33
CA LEU A 158 5.06 21.21 -1.82
C LEU A 158 5.36 22.61 -1.25
N VAL A 159 6.07 22.66 -0.12
CA VAL A 159 6.38 23.95 0.54
C VAL A 159 7.08 24.94 -0.40
N GLU A 160 7.90 24.45 -1.33
CA GLU A 160 8.57 25.26 -2.35
C GLU A 160 7.62 25.87 -3.38
N ASP A 161 6.40 25.35 -3.57
CA ASP A 161 5.46 25.77 -4.60
C ASP A 161 4.48 26.87 -4.11
N ASN A 162 4.46 27.18 -2.80
CA ASN A 162 3.59 28.18 -2.19
C ASN A 162 2.11 28.06 -2.60
N GLY A 163 1.54 26.85 -2.43
CA GLY A 163 0.15 26.53 -2.82
C GLY A 163 -0.87 26.65 -1.68
N GLU A 164 -2.08 26.20 -1.96
CA GLU A 164 -3.15 26.03 -0.98
C GLU A 164 -3.17 24.61 -0.40
N GLY A 165 -3.84 24.42 0.74
CA GLY A 165 -4.01 23.12 1.39
C GLY A 165 -2.89 22.77 2.36
N VAL A 166 -2.63 21.46 2.51
CA VAL A 166 -1.61 20.95 3.43
C VAL A 166 -0.21 21.12 2.84
N PRO A 167 0.69 21.88 3.47
CA PRO A 167 2.08 21.97 3.03
C PRO A 167 2.82 20.64 3.30
N ILE A 168 3.51 20.13 2.28
CA ILE A 168 4.34 18.92 2.36
C ILE A 168 5.80 19.32 2.17
N THR A 169 6.64 19.02 3.16
CA THR A 169 8.09 19.11 3.06
C THR A 169 8.66 17.75 2.67
N SER A 170 9.32 17.66 1.51
CA SER A 170 9.94 16.43 1.02
C SER A 170 11.46 16.49 1.15
N ILE A 171 12.03 15.67 2.02
CA ILE A 171 13.48 15.61 2.27
C ILE A 171 14.06 14.34 1.64
N ARG A 172 15.22 14.48 0.99
CA ARG A 172 16.01 13.37 0.46
C ARG A 172 17.31 13.28 1.24
N LYS A 173 17.49 12.16 1.96
CA LYS A 173 18.64 11.89 2.82
C LYS A 173 19.09 10.46 2.63
N ASP A 174 20.38 10.22 2.51
CA ASP A 174 20.92 8.90 2.25
C ASP A 174 20.49 7.86 3.27
N GLU A 175 20.21 6.66 2.75
CA GLU A 175 19.86 5.43 3.48
C GLU A 175 18.57 5.46 4.33
N VAL A 176 17.73 6.52 4.24
CA VAL A 176 16.44 6.53 4.96
C VAL A 176 15.38 5.75 4.16
N PRO A 177 14.84 4.63 4.70
CA PRO A 177 13.82 3.83 4.01
C PRO A 177 12.50 4.57 3.82
N GLY A 178 12.14 5.42 4.78
CA GLY A 178 10.98 6.28 4.76
C GLY A 178 10.53 6.69 6.16
N THR A 179 10.39 7.98 6.38
CA THR A 179 9.79 8.56 7.60
C THR A 179 8.71 9.55 7.17
N HIS A 180 7.58 9.53 7.83
CA HIS A 180 6.49 10.47 7.61
C HIS A 180 6.01 11.01 8.95
N THR A 181 5.89 12.33 9.04
CA THR A 181 5.38 13.03 10.22
C THR A 181 4.22 13.93 9.80
N VAL A 182 3.10 13.81 10.49
CA VAL A 182 1.98 14.76 10.41
C VAL A 182 2.01 15.58 11.69
N THR A 183 2.00 16.90 11.55
CA THR A 183 2.02 17.84 12.67
C THR A 183 0.83 18.79 12.58
N HIS A 184 0.08 18.91 13.66
CA HIS A 184 -0.91 19.97 13.87
C HIS A 184 -0.32 20.96 14.87
N ARG A 185 -0.09 22.19 14.45
CA ARG A 185 0.61 23.23 15.24
C ARG A 185 -0.23 24.48 15.43
N SER A 186 -0.18 25.02 16.64
CA SER A 186 -0.65 26.37 17.00
C SER A 186 0.52 27.23 17.50
N GLU A 187 0.24 28.48 17.91
CA GLU A 187 1.23 29.32 18.60
C GLU A 187 1.57 28.82 20.03
N ILE A 188 0.71 27.96 20.61
CA ILE A 188 0.81 27.52 21.99
C ILE A 188 1.54 26.20 22.11
N ASP A 189 1.19 25.22 21.23
CA ASP A 189 1.70 23.84 21.27
C ASP A 189 1.54 23.15 19.91
N GLU A 190 1.98 21.90 19.85
CA GLU A 190 1.81 21.05 18.69
C GLU A 190 1.51 19.59 19.06
N ILE A 191 0.79 18.91 18.17
CA ILE A 191 0.58 17.45 18.22
C ILE A 191 1.20 16.88 16.96
N SER A 192 2.15 15.94 17.12
CA SER A 192 2.80 15.25 16.01
C SER A 192 2.60 13.75 16.12
N ILE A 193 2.30 13.11 14.99
CA ILE A 193 2.32 11.66 14.84
C ILE A 193 3.37 11.30 13.78
N THR A 194 4.15 10.24 14.02
CA THR A 194 5.26 9.85 13.15
C THR A 194 5.28 8.36 12.90
N HIS A 195 5.47 7.98 11.64
CA HIS A 195 5.80 6.61 11.24
C HIS A 195 7.21 6.59 10.64
N THR A 196 8.08 5.70 11.14
CA THR A 196 9.42 5.47 10.62
C THR A 196 9.58 4.01 10.20
N ALA A 197 9.87 3.78 8.93
CA ALA A 197 10.23 2.46 8.43
C ALA A 197 11.72 2.21 8.70
N HIS A 198 12.06 1.10 9.36
CA HIS A 198 13.45 0.70 9.58
C HIS A 198 14.02 -0.09 8.39
N ASN A 199 13.15 -0.76 7.63
CA ASN A 199 13.48 -1.54 6.43
C ASN A 199 12.22 -1.81 5.60
N ARG A 200 12.39 -2.52 4.47
CA ARG A 200 11.27 -2.86 3.56
C ARG A 200 10.53 -4.14 3.91
N THR A 201 10.93 -4.84 4.96
CA THR A 201 10.33 -6.12 5.36
C THR A 201 8.85 -5.98 5.72
N GLY A 202 8.45 -4.82 6.25
CA GLY A 202 7.06 -4.53 6.61
C GLY A 202 6.06 -4.66 5.45
N PHE A 203 6.46 -4.31 4.21
CA PHE A 203 5.61 -4.45 3.03
C PHE A 203 5.41 -5.93 2.67
N ALA A 204 6.49 -6.72 2.68
CA ALA A 204 6.42 -8.14 2.36
C ALA A 204 5.66 -8.93 3.44
N LEU A 205 5.85 -8.60 4.71
CA LEU A 205 5.08 -9.18 5.82
C LEU A 205 3.59 -8.87 5.69
N GLY A 206 3.23 -7.62 5.38
CA GLY A 206 1.83 -7.23 5.21
C GLY A 206 1.18 -7.95 4.01
N ALA A 207 1.90 -8.17 2.92
CA ALA A 207 1.39 -8.95 1.78
C ALA A 207 1.10 -10.41 2.17
N ILE A 208 1.94 -11.03 3.00
CA ILE A 208 1.70 -12.38 3.52
C ILE A 208 0.51 -12.39 4.48
N ILE A 209 0.39 -11.42 5.39
CA ILE A 209 -0.76 -11.31 6.30
C ILE A 209 -2.06 -11.14 5.51
N ALA A 210 -2.05 -10.30 4.46
CA ALA A 210 -3.20 -10.17 3.56
C ALA A 210 -3.53 -11.49 2.84
N ALA A 211 -2.51 -12.23 2.40
CA ALA A 211 -2.68 -13.54 1.77
C ALA A 211 -3.24 -14.59 2.73
N GLU A 212 -2.81 -14.60 3.99
CA GLU A 212 -3.39 -15.45 5.03
C GLU A 212 -4.86 -15.09 5.32
N TRP A 213 -5.14 -13.78 5.34
CA TRP A 213 -6.47 -13.27 5.69
C TRP A 213 -7.51 -13.49 4.60
N ILE A 214 -7.13 -13.39 3.29
CA ILE A 214 -8.08 -13.46 2.17
C ILE A 214 -8.60 -14.88 1.87
N GLN A 215 -7.96 -15.91 2.43
CA GLN A 215 -8.37 -17.30 2.20
C GLN A 215 -9.82 -17.53 2.58
N ASN A 216 -10.54 -18.30 1.75
CA ASN A 216 -11.96 -18.64 1.95
C ASN A 216 -12.90 -17.44 1.98
N LYS A 217 -12.45 -16.27 1.52
CA LYS A 217 -13.30 -15.08 1.36
C LYS A 217 -13.77 -14.92 -0.08
N LYS A 218 -14.82 -14.12 -0.27
CA LYS A 218 -15.34 -13.72 -1.57
C LYS A 218 -15.62 -12.23 -1.51
N GLY A 219 -15.17 -11.50 -2.54
CA GLY A 219 -15.39 -10.06 -2.64
C GLY A 219 -14.12 -9.27 -2.93
N ILE A 220 -14.27 -7.95 -2.86
CA ILE A 220 -13.19 -6.97 -3.06
C ILE A 220 -12.79 -6.42 -1.71
N PHE A 221 -11.51 -6.40 -1.43
CA PHE A 221 -10.96 -6.06 -0.12
C PHE A 221 -9.77 -5.10 -0.22
N SER A 222 -9.48 -4.48 0.89
CA SER A 222 -8.35 -3.59 1.12
C SER A 222 -7.57 -3.98 2.38
N MET A 223 -6.47 -3.29 2.67
CA MET A 223 -5.76 -3.48 3.94
C MET A 223 -6.59 -3.05 5.17
N ARG A 224 -7.58 -2.17 5.01
CA ARG A 224 -8.50 -1.81 6.11
C ARG A 224 -9.31 -3.02 6.57
N ASP A 225 -9.78 -3.85 5.63
CA ASP A 225 -10.52 -5.08 5.94
C ASP A 225 -9.63 -6.09 6.66
N VAL A 226 -8.37 -6.23 6.21
CA VAL A 226 -7.37 -7.12 6.84
C VAL A 226 -7.11 -6.72 8.29
N LEU A 227 -7.02 -5.42 8.56
CA LEU A 227 -6.69 -4.85 9.87
C LEU A 227 -7.92 -4.57 10.74
N GLN A 228 -9.13 -4.80 10.21
CA GLN A 228 -10.42 -4.55 10.90
C GLN A 228 -10.56 -3.09 11.38
N LEU A 229 -10.23 -2.13 10.48
CA LEU A 229 -10.19 -0.69 10.73
C LEU A 229 -11.42 0.04 10.19
#